data_2e8d4da4225da281f69ba26f15874af9
#
_entry.id   2e8d4da4225da281f69ba26f15874af9
#
_cell.length_a   1.000
_cell.length_b   1.000
_cell.length_c   1.000
_cell.angle_alpha   90.00
_cell.angle_beta   90.00
_cell.angle_gamma   90.00
#
_symmetry.space_group_name_H-M   'P 1'
#
loop_
_entity.id
_entity.type
_entity.pdbx_description
1 polymer ?
#
loop_
_entity_poly.entity_id
_entity_poly.type
_entity_poly.pdbx_seq_one_letter_code
_entity_poly.pdbx_strand_id
1 'polypeptide(L)'
;CLVGSEMCIRDRPCVFMVLISDYPKMTGNTLFFIQRTGRFNWFAGQVIFLFMSIISFLCVVLTGSVLLSKGEFSTTWSDVVTKYSARFPDEANSFTSSLLPSNLYNQIPLVTAILQTLALMCAYLFLLSMIIYFFKLIHIQSFGLFAAISIVAAGVVTCSLKMNIMWSFPMANTIVWLHYEEIIGKPIVPIWYSYIYFCIAVIILVLLNIIAVKPVSYTHLRAHE
;
A
#
# COMPACT_ATOMS: atom_id res chain seq x y z
N CYS A 1 13.44 5.16 8.57
CA CYS A 1 12.41 4.09 8.55
C CYS A 1 11.30 4.29 7.53
N LEU A 2 10.97 5.54 7.16
CA LEU A 2 9.90 5.82 6.19
C LEU A 2 10.28 5.45 4.74
N VAL A 3 11.53 5.62 4.36
CA VAL A 3 11.96 5.55 2.96
C VAL A 3 12.88 4.35 2.69
N GLY A 4 13.51 3.78 3.68
CA GLY A 4 14.68 2.94 3.46
C GLY A 4 14.64 1.51 3.97
N SER A 5 13.64 1.07 4.71
CA SER A 5 13.65 -0.29 5.25
C SER A 5 12.60 -1.16 4.56
N GLU A 6 13.05 -2.20 3.87
CA GLU A 6 12.20 -3.23 3.28
C GLU A 6 11.21 -3.79 4.31
N MET A 7 11.63 -3.96 5.57
CA MET A 7 10.77 -4.39 6.66
C MET A 7 9.57 -3.47 6.87
N CYS A 8 9.75 -2.14 6.86
CA CYS A 8 8.65 -1.22 7.09
C CYS A 8 7.58 -1.24 5.99
N ILE A 9 7.98 -1.45 4.72
CA ILE A 9 7.04 -1.51 3.59
C ILE A 9 6.30 -2.85 3.58
N ARG A 10 6.93 -3.92 4.06
CA ARG A 10 6.35 -5.26 4.16
C ARG A 10 5.36 -5.38 5.32
N ASP A 11 5.71 -4.83 6.48
CA ASP A 11 4.94 -5.04 7.71
C ASP A 11 3.70 -4.13 7.81
N ARG A 12 3.77 -2.91 7.29
CA ARG A 12 2.66 -1.93 7.33
C ARG A 12 1.38 -2.42 6.64
N PRO A 13 1.42 -3.00 5.43
CA PRO A 13 0.23 -3.57 4.81
C PRO A 13 -0.39 -4.68 5.65
N CYS A 14 0.42 -5.54 6.29
CA CYS A 14 -0.08 -6.61 7.14
C CYS A 14 -0.85 -6.07 8.36
N VAL A 15 -0.29 -5.09 9.05
CA VAL A 15 -0.97 -4.43 10.19
C VAL A 15 -2.26 -3.77 9.75
N PHE A 16 -2.24 -3.04 8.65
CA PHE A 16 -3.41 -2.35 8.12
C PHE A 16 -4.51 -3.33 7.70
N MET A 17 -4.15 -4.45 7.05
CA MET A 17 -5.11 -5.50 6.66
C MET A 17 -5.80 -6.12 7.87
N VAL A 18 -5.07 -6.34 8.97
CA VAL A 18 -5.67 -6.83 10.22
C VAL A 18 -6.68 -5.82 10.78
N LEU A 19 -6.34 -4.53 10.80
CA LEU A 19 -7.24 -3.47 11.27
C LEU A 19 -8.52 -3.36 10.43
N ILE A 20 -8.42 -3.60 9.12
CA ILE A 20 -9.56 -3.48 8.21
C ILE A 20 -10.28 -4.81 7.96
N SER A 21 -9.77 -5.92 8.48
CA SER A 21 -10.28 -7.27 8.23
C SER A 21 -11.76 -7.44 8.56
N ASP A 22 -12.26 -6.73 9.57
CA ASP A 22 -13.67 -6.78 9.98
C ASP A 22 -14.60 -5.80 9.25
N TYR A 23 -14.02 -4.93 8.43
CA TYR A 23 -14.79 -3.92 7.69
C TYR A 23 -15.17 -4.39 6.28
N PRO A 24 -16.39 -4.07 5.77
CA PRO A 24 -17.54 -3.53 6.49
C PRO A 24 -18.27 -4.60 7.32
N LYS A 25 -18.81 -4.20 8.48
CA LYS A 25 -19.68 -5.10 9.25
C LYS A 25 -21.04 -5.18 8.57
N MET A 26 -21.32 -6.31 7.93
CA MET A 26 -22.62 -6.60 7.33
C MET A 26 -23.57 -7.10 8.43
N THR A 27 -24.30 -6.18 9.06
CA THR A 27 -25.35 -6.49 10.03
C THR A 27 -26.73 -6.42 9.36
N GLY A 28 -27.76 -7.03 9.97
CA GLY A 28 -29.13 -6.95 9.46
C GLY A 28 -29.60 -5.52 9.20
N ASN A 29 -29.14 -4.57 10.02
CA ASN A 29 -29.46 -3.14 9.83
C ASN A 29 -28.80 -2.51 8.59
N THR A 30 -27.74 -3.10 8.06
CA THR A 30 -27.07 -2.59 6.86
C THR A 30 -28.00 -2.56 5.64
N LEU A 31 -28.92 -3.53 5.55
CA LEU A 31 -29.92 -3.60 4.48
C LEU A 31 -30.88 -2.39 4.52
N PHE A 32 -31.32 -1.99 5.71
CA PHE A 32 -32.18 -0.80 5.87
C PHE A 32 -31.44 0.47 5.44
N PHE A 33 -30.16 0.60 5.77
CA PHE A 33 -29.34 1.73 5.32
C PHE A 33 -29.20 1.73 3.79
N ILE A 34 -28.93 0.58 3.17
CA ILE A 34 -28.79 0.46 1.72
C ILE A 34 -30.11 0.82 1.02
N GLN A 35 -31.26 0.41 1.55
CA GLN A 35 -32.58 0.74 0.99
C GLN A 35 -32.89 2.23 1.11
N ARG A 36 -32.52 2.86 2.23
CA ARG A 36 -32.82 4.29 2.48
C ARG A 36 -31.90 5.23 1.72
N THR A 37 -30.60 4.94 1.65
CA THR A 37 -29.58 5.82 1.03
C THR A 37 -29.32 5.52 -0.43
N GLY A 38 -29.75 4.37 -0.90
CA GLY A 38 -29.40 3.85 -2.23
C GLY A 38 -28.03 3.18 -2.24
N ARG A 39 -27.89 2.19 -3.11
CA ARG A 39 -26.70 1.30 -3.18
C ARG A 39 -25.42 2.05 -3.53
N PHE A 40 -25.52 2.96 -4.48
CA PHE A 40 -24.36 3.73 -4.94
C PHE A 40 -23.84 4.69 -3.87
N ASN A 41 -24.75 5.40 -3.19
CA ASN A 41 -24.35 6.31 -2.11
C ASN A 41 -23.76 5.55 -0.91
N TRP A 42 -24.33 4.38 -0.60
CA TRP A 42 -23.76 3.51 0.43
C TRP A 42 -22.36 3.04 0.05
N PHE A 43 -22.16 2.57 -1.19
CA PHE A 43 -20.84 2.16 -1.69
C PHE A 43 -19.82 3.32 -1.64
N ALA A 44 -20.23 4.51 -2.13
CA ALA A 44 -19.39 5.71 -2.08
C ALA A 44 -18.97 6.04 -0.63
N GLY A 45 -19.89 5.95 0.32
CA GLY A 45 -19.59 6.14 1.76
C GLY A 45 -18.55 5.14 2.28
N GLN A 46 -18.65 3.86 1.86
CA GLN A 46 -17.69 2.84 2.24
C GLN A 46 -16.29 3.14 1.67
N VAL A 47 -16.21 3.54 0.40
CA VAL A 47 -14.94 3.91 -0.26
C VAL A 47 -14.29 5.13 0.42
N ILE A 48 -15.08 6.15 0.75
CA ILE A 48 -14.59 7.33 1.49
C ILE A 48 -14.05 6.92 2.86
N PHE A 49 -14.77 6.07 3.58
CA PHE A 49 -14.32 5.57 4.89
C PHE A 49 -13.00 4.81 4.78
N LEU A 50 -12.85 3.91 3.80
CA LEU A 50 -11.59 3.21 3.55
C LEU A 50 -10.44 4.19 3.30
N PHE A 51 -10.66 5.18 2.45
CA PHE A 51 -9.66 6.19 2.14
C PHE A 51 -9.25 7.01 3.37
N MET A 52 -10.21 7.46 4.17
CA MET A 52 -9.95 8.18 5.42
C MET A 52 -9.22 7.32 6.45
N SER A 53 -9.55 6.03 6.54
CA SER A 53 -8.85 5.08 7.40
C SER A 53 -7.38 4.90 7.00
N ILE A 54 -7.08 4.86 5.70
CA ILE A 54 -5.71 4.79 5.20
C ILE A 54 -4.94 6.06 5.55
N ILE A 55 -5.53 7.23 5.31
CA ILE A 55 -4.89 8.51 5.67
C ILE A 55 -4.61 8.57 7.17
N SER A 56 -5.59 8.21 8.01
CA SER A 56 -5.42 8.17 9.46
C SER A 56 -4.29 7.21 9.87
N PHE A 57 -4.23 6.01 9.29
CA PHE A 57 -3.16 5.06 9.55
C PHE A 57 -1.79 5.61 9.16
N LEU A 58 -1.67 6.19 7.96
CA LEU A 58 -0.42 6.80 7.50
C LEU A 58 -0.01 8.00 8.36
N CYS A 59 -0.95 8.83 8.80
CA CYS A 59 -0.69 9.91 9.75
C CYS A 59 -0.14 9.41 11.09
N VAL A 60 -0.70 8.34 11.64
CA VAL A 60 -0.19 7.73 12.89
C VAL A 60 1.23 7.21 12.69
N VAL A 61 1.51 6.55 11.57
CA VAL A 61 2.86 6.06 11.25
C VAL A 61 3.85 7.22 11.09
N LEU A 62 3.44 8.29 10.41
CA LEU A 62 4.26 9.49 10.22
C LEU A 62 4.56 10.19 11.55
N THR A 63 3.54 10.46 12.36
CA THR A 63 3.71 11.10 13.67
C THR A 63 4.57 10.26 14.61
N GLY A 64 4.39 8.94 14.61
CA GLY A 64 5.28 8.04 15.36
C GLY A 64 6.73 8.13 14.92
N SER A 65 6.99 8.18 13.62
CA SER A 65 8.35 8.34 13.07
C SER A 65 8.97 9.69 13.45
N VAL A 66 8.18 10.75 13.43
CA VAL A 66 8.60 12.12 13.82
C VAL A 66 8.94 12.19 15.31
N LEU A 67 8.11 11.62 16.17
CA LEU A 67 8.34 11.59 17.62
C LEU A 67 9.62 10.82 17.99
N LEU A 68 9.89 9.72 17.28
CA LEU A 68 11.10 8.92 17.50
C LEU A 68 12.38 9.60 17.02
N SER A 69 12.30 10.56 16.08
CA SER A 69 13.46 11.29 15.55
C SER A 69 14.02 12.35 16.51
N LYS A 70 13.44 12.53 17.70
CA LYS A 70 13.87 13.49 18.74
C LYS A 70 14.04 14.94 18.26
N GLY A 71 13.35 15.31 17.18
CA GLY A 71 13.33 16.69 16.67
C GLY A 71 14.52 17.06 15.76
N GLU A 72 15.42 16.15 15.44
CA GLU A 72 16.45 16.37 14.43
C GLU A 72 15.86 16.21 13.03
N PHE A 73 15.37 17.31 12.48
CA PHE A 73 14.83 17.34 11.12
C PHE A 73 15.84 17.94 10.16
N SER A 74 16.19 17.19 9.12
CA SER A 74 16.90 17.72 7.96
C SER A 74 16.09 17.50 6.68
N THR A 75 16.12 18.45 5.78
CA THR A 75 15.53 18.32 4.44
C THR A 75 16.46 17.63 3.46
N THR A 76 17.70 17.39 3.89
CA THR A 76 18.74 16.68 3.13
C THR A 76 18.94 15.29 3.70
N TRP A 77 19.47 14.37 2.88
CA TRP A 77 19.88 13.05 3.35
C TRP A 77 20.93 13.17 4.46
N SER A 78 20.88 12.26 5.42
CA SER A 78 21.80 12.31 6.56
C SER A 78 23.27 12.22 6.12
N ASP A 79 24.06 13.18 6.56
CA ASP A 79 25.51 13.22 6.31
C ASP A 79 26.24 11.95 6.81
N VAL A 80 25.70 11.32 7.84
CA VAL A 80 26.29 10.08 8.38
C VAL A 80 26.18 8.97 7.33
N VAL A 81 25.05 8.81 6.68
CA VAL A 81 24.83 7.76 5.67
C VAL A 81 25.68 8.02 4.43
N THR A 82 25.71 9.26 3.93
CA THR A 82 26.47 9.64 2.74
C THR A 82 27.98 9.54 2.96
N LYS A 83 28.48 10.01 4.12
CA LYS A 83 29.90 9.93 4.48
C LYS A 83 30.34 8.51 4.80
N TYR A 84 29.49 7.71 5.44
CA TYR A 84 29.80 6.32 5.76
C TYR A 84 29.93 5.47 4.50
N SER A 85 28.97 5.59 3.57
CA SER A 85 29.01 4.86 2.30
C SER A 85 30.21 5.23 1.43
N ALA A 86 30.63 6.51 1.44
CA ALA A 86 31.82 6.96 0.72
C ALA A 86 33.13 6.46 1.34
N ARG A 87 33.18 6.28 2.69
CA ARG A 87 34.39 5.88 3.40
C ARG A 87 34.58 4.35 3.49
N PHE A 88 33.48 3.59 3.48
CA PHE A 88 33.46 2.14 3.61
C PHE A 88 32.54 1.51 2.54
N PRO A 89 32.95 1.54 1.25
CA PRO A 89 32.09 1.04 0.17
C PRO A 89 31.78 -0.47 0.30
N ASP A 90 32.71 -1.27 0.84
CA ASP A 90 32.52 -2.72 1.02
C ASP A 90 31.54 -3.05 2.18
N GLU A 91 31.55 -2.25 3.25
CA GLU A 91 30.65 -2.42 4.38
C GLU A 91 29.29 -1.72 4.17
N ALA A 92 29.24 -0.71 3.32
CA ALA A 92 28.01 -0.01 2.96
C ALA A 92 26.97 -0.97 2.37
N ASN A 93 27.39 -2.02 1.69
CA ASN A 93 26.51 -3.05 1.14
C ASN A 93 25.81 -3.91 2.20
N SER A 94 26.32 -3.99 3.43
CA SER A 94 25.71 -4.80 4.50
C SER A 94 24.83 -4.00 5.46
N PHE A 95 25.22 -2.80 5.83
CA PHE A 95 24.52 -1.99 6.84
C PHE A 95 23.63 -0.90 6.23
N THR A 96 24.15 -0.13 5.27
CA THR A 96 23.38 0.96 4.63
C THR A 96 22.37 0.45 3.62
N SER A 97 22.60 -0.70 2.99
CA SER A 97 21.62 -1.31 2.09
C SER A 97 20.36 -1.78 2.81
N SER A 98 20.46 -2.11 4.11
CA SER A 98 19.31 -2.47 4.93
C SER A 98 18.53 -1.26 5.47
N LEU A 99 19.18 -0.10 5.63
CA LEU A 99 18.60 1.11 6.19
C LEU A 99 18.24 2.14 5.13
N LEU A 100 19.12 2.37 4.15
CA LEU A 100 18.94 3.31 3.05
C LEU A 100 19.70 2.80 1.82
N PRO A 101 19.02 2.41 0.76
CA PRO A 101 19.69 1.95 -0.46
C PRO A 101 20.43 3.12 -1.12
N SER A 102 21.71 2.91 -1.44
CA SER A 102 22.62 3.89 -2.05
C SER A 102 22.08 4.47 -3.38
N ASN A 103 21.34 3.66 -4.11
CA ASN A 103 20.69 4.06 -5.37
C ASN A 103 19.64 5.16 -5.23
N LEU A 104 19.12 5.44 -4.04
CA LEU A 104 18.08 6.43 -3.84
C LEU A 104 18.64 7.82 -3.46
N TYR A 105 19.57 7.90 -2.48
CA TYR A 105 20.02 9.20 -1.96
C TYR A 105 20.88 10.00 -2.96
N ASN A 106 21.48 9.34 -3.94
CA ASN A 106 22.27 9.99 -5.00
C ASN A 106 21.39 10.56 -6.14
N GLN A 107 20.15 10.10 -6.29
CA GLN A 107 19.35 10.41 -7.48
C GLN A 107 18.12 11.26 -7.19
N ILE A 108 17.59 11.23 -5.95
CA ILE A 108 16.35 11.93 -5.60
C ILE A 108 16.50 12.71 -4.30
N PRO A 109 15.96 13.94 -4.21
CA PRO A 109 15.88 14.68 -2.96
C PRO A 109 14.95 13.98 -1.96
N LEU A 110 15.29 14.07 -0.67
CA LEU A 110 14.59 13.37 0.43
C LEU A 110 13.07 13.65 0.43
N VAL A 111 12.69 14.91 0.27
CA VAL A 111 11.27 15.31 0.30
C VAL A 111 10.48 14.63 -0.82
N THR A 112 11.03 14.59 -2.03
CA THR A 112 10.39 13.93 -3.17
C THR A 112 10.26 12.43 -2.94
N ALA A 113 11.30 11.78 -2.39
CA ALA A 113 11.26 10.36 -2.05
C ALA A 113 10.18 10.04 -1.01
N ILE A 114 10.04 10.87 0.03
CA ILE A 114 9.00 10.72 1.05
C ILE A 114 7.61 10.86 0.45
N LEU A 115 7.35 11.89 -0.34
CA LEU A 115 6.04 12.15 -0.95
C LEU A 115 5.64 11.02 -1.90
N GLN A 116 6.56 10.55 -2.74
CA GLN A 116 6.33 9.43 -3.65
C GLN A 116 6.03 8.14 -2.89
N THR A 117 6.81 7.83 -1.86
CA THR A 117 6.60 6.65 -1.01
C THR A 117 5.23 6.68 -0.34
N LEU A 118 4.82 7.83 0.20
CA LEU A 118 3.50 7.99 0.84
C LEU A 118 2.36 7.84 -0.17
N ALA A 119 2.48 8.44 -1.35
CA ALA A 119 1.47 8.35 -2.39
C ALA A 119 1.30 6.90 -2.89
N LEU A 120 2.41 6.22 -3.18
CA LEU A 120 2.38 4.83 -3.65
C LEU A 120 1.91 3.86 -2.55
N MET A 121 2.31 4.09 -1.28
CA MET A 121 1.82 3.31 -0.14
C MET A 121 0.31 3.51 0.06
N CYS A 122 -0.19 4.73 -0.05
CA CYS A 122 -1.63 5.02 0.02
C CYS A 122 -2.39 4.25 -1.07
N ALA A 123 -1.91 4.29 -2.31
CA ALA A 123 -2.50 3.56 -3.44
C ALA A 123 -2.48 2.04 -3.22
N TYR A 124 -1.38 1.51 -2.69
CA TYR A 124 -1.23 0.09 -2.38
C TYR A 124 -2.19 -0.38 -1.29
N LEU A 125 -2.26 0.34 -0.16
CA LEU A 125 -3.19 0.02 0.92
C LEU A 125 -4.65 0.12 0.46
N PHE A 126 -4.96 1.10 -0.39
CA PHE A 126 -6.28 1.24 -0.98
C PHE A 126 -6.64 0.05 -1.87
N LEU A 127 -5.71 -0.40 -2.72
CA LEU A 127 -5.89 -1.58 -3.57
C LEU A 127 -6.18 -2.83 -2.72
N LEU A 128 -5.36 -3.11 -1.70
CA LEU A 128 -5.56 -4.25 -0.81
C LEU A 128 -6.91 -4.18 -0.07
N SER A 129 -7.29 -3.01 0.39
CA SER A 129 -8.59 -2.78 1.05
C SER A 129 -9.76 -3.07 0.12
N MET A 130 -9.67 -2.63 -1.14
CA MET A 130 -10.71 -2.86 -2.14
C MET A 130 -10.84 -4.34 -2.51
N ILE A 131 -9.75 -5.11 -2.45
CA ILE A 131 -9.79 -6.57 -2.62
C ILE A 131 -10.53 -7.22 -1.44
N ILE A 132 -10.18 -6.88 -0.20
CA ILE A 132 -10.86 -7.41 0.99
C ILE A 132 -12.35 -7.06 0.95
N TYR A 133 -12.67 -5.82 0.61
CA TYR A 133 -14.03 -5.33 0.49
C TYR A 133 -14.83 -6.08 -0.57
N PHE A 134 -14.24 -6.36 -1.75
CA PHE A 134 -14.87 -7.12 -2.83
C PHE A 134 -15.30 -8.51 -2.36
N PHE A 135 -14.42 -9.27 -1.72
CA PHE A 135 -14.75 -10.61 -1.24
C PHE A 135 -15.80 -10.59 -0.12
N LYS A 136 -15.83 -9.54 0.69
CA LYS A 136 -16.91 -9.37 1.68
C LYS A 136 -18.27 -9.13 1.05
N LEU A 137 -18.34 -8.37 -0.05
CA LEU A 137 -19.58 -8.18 -0.79
C LEU A 137 -20.13 -9.49 -1.38
N ILE A 138 -19.25 -10.41 -1.75
CA ILE A 138 -19.62 -11.74 -2.27
C ILE A 138 -19.90 -12.75 -1.15
N HIS A 139 -19.87 -12.33 0.12
CA HIS A 139 -20.07 -13.17 1.31
C HIS A 139 -18.99 -14.25 1.56
N ILE A 140 -17.83 -14.14 0.93
CA ILE A 140 -16.68 -15.03 1.15
C ILE A 140 -15.63 -14.31 2.02
N GLN A 141 -16.00 -14.00 3.26
CA GLN A 141 -15.24 -13.06 4.11
C GLN A 141 -13.78 -13.47 4.36
N SER A 142 -13.55 -14.74 4.70
CA SER A 142 -12.20 -15.23 5.02
C SER A 142 -11.27 -15.25 3.80
N PHE A 143 -11.81 -15.43 2.61
CA PHE A 143 -11.03 -15.50 1.38
C PHE A 143 -10.42 -14.14 0.98
N GLY A 144 -11.10 -13.04 1.30
CA GLY A 144 -10.61 -11.70 0.99
C GLY A 144 -9.29 -11.38 1.69
N LEU A 145 -9.21 -11.68 2.98
CA LEU A 145 -7.99 -11.49 3.76
C LEU A 145 -6.88 -12.43 3.27
N PHE A 146 -7.22 -13.70 3.02
CA PHE A 146 -6.28 -14.68 2.50
C PHE A 146 -5.71 -14.27 1.13
N ALA A 147 -6.55 -13.81 0.21
CA ALA A 147 -6.13 -13.32 -1.10
C ALA A 147 -5.19 -12.10 -0.99
N ALA A 148 -5.53 -11.13 -0.12
CA ALA A 148 -4.69 -9.95 0.10
C ALA A 148 -3.32 -10.35 0.69
N ILE A 149 -3.28 -11.23 1.70
CA ILE A 149 -2.03 -11.74 2.28
C ILE A 149 -1.21 -12.49 1.23
N SER A 150 -1.85 -13.31 0.39
CA SER A 150 -1.17 -14.05 -0.68
C SER A 150 -0.52 -13.13 -1.71
N ILE A 151 -1.18 -12.02 -2.06
CA ILE A 151 -0.62 -11.00 -2.97
C ILE A 151 0.60 -10.31 -2.32
N VAL A 152 0.52 -9.98 -1.03
CA VAL A 152 1.66 -9.41 -0.29
C VAL A 152 2.81 -10.40 -0.23
N ALA A 153 2.55 -11.66 0.13
CA ALA A 153 3.57 -12.71 0.23
C ALA A 153 4.25 -12.97 -1.12
N ALA A 154 3.46 -13.09 -2.19
CA ALA A 154 4.00 -13.24 -3.54
C ALA A 154 4.85 -12.02 -3.95
N GLY A 155 4.42 -10.80 -3.61
CA GLY A 155 5.20 -9.59 -3.81
C GLY A 155 6.53 -9.61 -3.08
N VAL A 156 6.54 -10.04 -1.79
CA VAL A 156 7.78 -10.18 -1.00
C VAL A 156 8.74 -11.16 -1.65
N VAL A 157 8.26 -12.35 -2.02
CA VAL A 157 9.10 -13.40 -2.63
C VAL A 157 9.69 -12.92 -3.96
N THR A 158 8.88 -12.36 -4.83
CA THR A 158 9.33 -11.90 -6.16
C THR A 158 10.30 -10.73 -6.09
N CYS A 159 10.11 -9.80 -5.14
CA CYS A 159 11.06 -8.70 -4.90
C CYS A 159 12.37 -9.21 -4.30
N SER A 160 12.32 -10.14 -3.33
CA SER A 160 13.53 -10.69 -2.69
C SER A 160 14.39 -11.48 -3.67
N LEU A 161 13.76 -12.20 -4.60
CA LEU A 161 14.46 -12.97 -5.64
C LEU A 161 14.81 -12.12 -6.88
N LYS A 162 14.48 -10.82 -6.90
CA LYS A 162 14.68 -9.89 -8.02
C LYS A 162 14.22 -10.47 -9.38
N MET A 163 13.08 -11.16 -9.38
CA MET A 163 12.51 -11.76 -10.59
C MET A 163 11.92 -10.69 -11.51
N ASN A 164 12.06 -10.85 -12.82
CA ASN A 164 11.47 -9.90 -13.80
C ASN A 164 9.94 -9.75 -13.64
N ILE A 165 9.26 -10.78 -13.13
CA ILE A 165 7.81 -10.77 -12.89
C ILE A 165 7.42 -9.88 -11.69
N MET A 166 8.37 -9.38 -10.89
CA MET A 166 8.08 -8.56 -9.70
C MET A 166 7.24 -7.32 -10.03
N TRP A 167 7.41 -6.73 -11.22
CA TRP A 167 6.67 -5.54 -11.66
C TRP A 167 5.17 -5.79 -11.92
N SER A 168 4.76 -7.05 -12.02
CA SER A 168 3.33 -7.42 -12.06
C SER A 168 2.66 -7.38 -10.69
N PHE A 169 3.44 -7.38 -9.61
CA PHE A 169 2.92 -7.31 -8.25
C PHE A 169 2.91 -5.87 -7.72
N PRO A 170 1.86 -5.51 -6.97
CA PRO A 170 1.72 -4.14 -6.47
C PRO A 170 2.83 -3.73 -5.50
N MET A 171 3.46 -4.69 -4.80
CA MET A 171 4.53 -4.41 -3.86
C MET A 171 5.76 -3.81 -4.54
N ALA A 172 6.23 -4.36 -5.66
CA ALA A 172 7.39 -3.82 -6.38
C ALA A 172 7.13 -2.38 -6.86
N ASN A 173 5.91 -2.10 -7.32
CA ASN A 173 5.49 -0.78 -7.75
C ASN A 173 5.37 0.23 -6.60
N THR A 174 5.30 -0.22 -5.34
CA THR A 174 5.25 0.64 -4.15
C THR A 174 6.63 1.05 -3.68
N ILE A 175 7.66 0.25 -3.98
CA ILE A 175 9.02 0.42 -3.48
C ILE A 175 9.78 1.37 -4.39
N VAL A 176 9.94 2.64 -3.97
CA VAL A 176 10.55 3.71 -4.79
C VAL A 176 11.97 3.39 -5.19
N TRP A 177 12.80 2.83 -4.31
CA TRP A 177 14.22 2.57 -4.64
C TRP A 177 14.43 1.42 -5.63
N LEU A 178 13.48 0.49 -5.81
CA LEU A 178 13.56 -0.54 -6.84
C LEU A 178 13.50 0.03 -8.27
N HIS A 179 12.98 1.24 -8.42
CA HIS A 179 12.91 1.92 -9.71
C HIS A 179 14.27 2.47 -10.17
N TYR A 180 15.24 2.58 -9.27
CA TYR A 180 16.54 3.21 -9.53
C TYR A 180 17.66 2.19 -9.43
N GLU A 181 18.60 2.27 -10.37
CA GLU A 181 19.82 1.46 -10.35
C GLU A 181 21.02 2.36 -10.05
N GLU A 182 21.95 1.85 -9.24
CA GLU A 182 23.10 2.61 -8.75
C GLU A 182 24.05 3.03 -9.90
N ILE A 183 24.20 2.16 -10.90
CA ILE A 183 25.19 2.31 -11.98
C ILE A 183 24.67 3.23 -13.10
N ILE A 184 23.40 3.22 -13.40
CA ILE A 184 22.86 3.84 -14.62
C ILE A 184 22.46 5.31 -14.41
N GLY A 185 22.24 5.76 -13.17
CA GLY A 185 21.78 7.12 -12.86
C GLY A 185 20.41 7.48 -13.46
N LYS A 186 19.69 6.48 -13.99
CA LYS A 186 18.35 6.59 -14.58
C LYS A 186 17.44 5.52 -13.99
N PRO A 187 16.14 5.78 -13.85
CA PRO A 187 15.21 4.77 -13.38
C PRO A 187 15.11 3.61 -14.37
N ILE A 188 15.19 2.36 -13.89
CA ILE A 188 14.97 1.13 -14.69
C ILE A 188 13.53 1.13 -15.21
N VAL A 189 12.59 1.41 -14.29
CA VAL A 189 11.18 1.58 -14.59
C VAL A 189 10.78 2.98 -14.09
N PRO A 190 10.24 3.84 -14.95
CA PRO A 190 9.87 5.19 -14.54
C PRO A 190 8.70 5.13 -13.54
N ILE A 191 8.75 5.98 -12.50
CA ILE A 191 7.75 6.00 -11.41
C ILE A 191 6.32 6.23 -11.93
N TRP A 192 6.14 6.97 -13.04
CA TRP A 192 4.82 7.18 -13.63
C TRP A 192 4.13 5.86 -14.05
N TYR A 193 4.91 4.84 -14.40
CA TYR A 193 4.39 3.50 -14.68
C TYR A 193 3.64 2.93 -13.47
N SER A 194 4.20 3.05 -12.27
CA SER A 194 3.58 2.58 -11.04
C SER A 194 2.29 3.34 -10.71
N TYR A 195 2.24 4.64 -10.97
CA TYR A 195 0.99 5.39 -10.83
C TYR A 195 -0.09 4.92 -11.80
N ILE A 196 0.25 4.68 -13.06
CA ILE A 196 -0.68 4.14 -14.06
C ILE A 196 -1.13 2.73 -13.65
N TYR A 197 -0.20 1.87 -13.21
CA TYR A 197 -0.51 0.54 -12.73
C TYR A 197 -1.56 0.57 -11.60
N PHE A 198 -1.35 1.40 -10.57
CA PHE A 198 -2.32 1.54 -9.49
C PHE A 198 -3.64 2.15 -9.93
N CYS A 199 -3.64 3.16 -10.78
CA CYS A 199 -4.86 3.74 -11.34
C CYS A 199 -5.69 2.69 -12.06
N ILE A 200 -5.10 1.91 -12.96
CA ILE A 200 -5.81 0.87 -13.71
C ILE A 200 -6.34 -0.21 -12.74
N ALA A 201 -5.51 -0.70 -11.83
CA ALA A 201 -5.90 -1.73 -10.87
C ALA A 201 -7.05 -1.28 -9.97
N VAL A 202 -7.01 -0.04 -9.47
CA VAL A 202 -8.07 0.53 -8.65
C VAL A 202 -9.36 0.72 -9.44
N ILE A 203 -9.29 1.22 -10.68
CA ILE A 203 -10.48 1.39 -11.54
C ILE A 203 -11.16 0.02 -11.76
N ILE A 204 -10.39 -1.02 -12.11
CA ILE A 204 -10.93 -2.37 -12.29
C ILE A 204 -11.60 -2.86 -11.01
N LEU A 205 -10.96 -2.71 -9.85
CA LEU A 205 -11.53 -3.13 -8.57
C LEU A 205 -12.79 -2.34 -8.19
N VAL A 206 -12.82 -1.03 -8.43
CA VAL A 206 -14.02 -0.21 -8.20
C VAL A 206 -15.17 -0.70 -9.07
N LEU A 207 -14.94 -0.97 -10.35
CA LEU A 207 -15.97 -1.50 -11.27
C LEU A 207 -16.47 -2.87 -10.80
N LEU A 208 -15.57 -3.79 -10.40
CA LEU A 208 -15.95 -5.10 -9.86
C LEU A 208 -16.78 -4.96 -8.58
N ASN A 209 -16.41 -4.06 -7.69
CA ASN A 209 -17.15 -3.79 -6.46
C ASN A 209 -18.56 -3.21 -6.75
N ILE A 210 -18.69 -2.30 -7.71
CA ILE A 210 -19.98 -1.75 -8.14
C ILE A 210 -20.90 -2.87 -8.68
N ILE A 211 -20.32 -3.79 -9.46
CA ILE A 211 -21.07 -4.95 -9.97
C ILE A 211 -21.50 -5.86 -8.81
N ALA A 212 -20.59 -6.12 -7.84
CA ALA A 212 -20.86 -6.97 -6.70
C ALA A 212 -21.91 -6.40 -5.72
N VAL A 213 -22.05 -5.09 -5.63
CA VAL A 213 -23.07 -4.44 -4.80
C VAL A 213 -24.50 -4.65 -5.33
N LYS A 214 -24.67 -4.91 -6.64
CA LYS A 214 -26.00 -5.12 -7.26
C LYS A 214 -26.77 -6.33 -6.69
N PRO A 215 -26.20 -7.53 -6.53
CA PRO A 215 -26.93 -8.72 -6.04
C PRO A 215 -27.18 -8.73 -4.52
N VAL A 216 -26.43 -7.98 -3.71
CA VAL A 216 -26.55 -8.00 -2.22
C VAL A 216 -27.98 -7.73 -1.73
N SER A 217 -28.83 -7.05 -2.50
CA SER A 217 -30.22 -6.75 -2.16
C SER A 217 -31.20 -7.92 -2.31
N TYR A 218 -30.89 -8.93 -3.12
CA TYR A 218 -31.84 -9.99 -3.47
C TYR A 218 -31.65 -11.26 -2.70
N THR A 219 -30.42 -11.58 -2.29
CA THR A 219 -30.10 -12.85 -1.61
C THR A 219 -30.55 -12.87 -0.15
N HIS A 220 -30.60 -11.75 0.54
CA HIS A 220 -31.08 -11.68 1.93
C HIS A 220 -32.60 -11.71 2.09
N LEU A 221 -33.37 -11.32 1.08
CA LEU A 221 -34.82 -11.43 1.13
C LEU A 221 -35.30 -12.88 0.96
N ARG A 222 -34.51 -13.73 0.28
CA ARG A 222 -34.86 -15.13 0.02
C ARG A 222 -34.46 -16.09 1.13
N ALA A 223 -33.60 -15.68 2.07
CA ALA A 223 -33.16 -16.53 3.17
C ALA A 223 -34.08 -16.49 4.41
N HIS A 224 -35.14 -15.68 4.35
CA HIS A 224 -36.14 -15.52 5.43
C HIS A 224 -37.57 -15.92 5.00
N GLU A 225 -37.76 -16.46 3.80
CA GLU A 225 -38.93 -17.24 3.38
C GLU A 225 -38.63 -18.74 3.48
#